data_f83e1de221daaf551ded920ce15be28e
#
_entry.id   f83e1de221daaf551ded920ce15be28e
#
_cell.length_a   1.000
_cell.length_b   1.000
_cell.length_c   1.000
_cell.angle_alpha   90.00
_cell.angle_beta   90.00
_cell.angle_gamma   90.00
#
_symmetry.space_group_name_H-M   'P 1'
#
loop_
_entity.id
_entity.type
_entity.pdbx_description
1 polymer ?
#
loop_
_entity_poly.entity_id
_entity_poly.type
_entity_poly.pdbx_seq_one_letter_code
_entity_poly.pdbx_strand_id
1 'polypeptide(L)'
;MNNVVTIVVKSDSRDLTREDIDKVKNTLENTGAETSEHEWLSQGEAVDIPFKNLPNDIATQVLLERFKHRNADIFSQNIETREKKMLIADMD
;
A
#
# COMPACT_ATOMS: atom_id res chain seq x y z
N MET A 1 -1.90 -13.35 -2.66
CA MET A 1 -0.90 -12.28 -2.58
C MET A 1 -0.24 -12.32 -1.22
N ASN A 2 1.08 -12.15 -1.17
CA ASN A 2 1.83 -12.32 0.08
C ASN A 2 2.14 -11.00 0.78
N ASN A 3 2.05 -9.90 0.07
CA ASN A 3 2.41 -8.59 0.58
C ASN A 3 1.27 -7.61 0.36
N VAL A 4 1.28 -6.54 1.13
CA VAL A 4 0.31 -5.47 0.97
C VAL A 4 1.02 -4.13 1.13
N VAL A 5 0.70 -3.18 0.27
CA VAL A 5 1.14 -1.81 0.43
C VAL A 5 -0.05 -0.97 0.89
N THR A 6 0.17 -0.17 1.93
CA THR A 6 -0.85 0.72 2.49
C THR A 6 -0.44 2.16 2.21
N ILE A 7 -1.36 2.92 1.67
CA ILE A 7 -1.14 4.34 1.39
C ILE A 7 -2.14 5.15 2.21
N VAL A 8 -1.64 6.10 2.98
CA VAL A 8 -2.45 6.96 3.83
C VAL A 8 -2.11 8.41 3.51
N VAL A 9 -3.08 9.19 3.07
CA VAL A 9 -2.84 10.62 2.85
C VAL A 9 -2.94 11.37 4.16
N LYS A 10 -2.06 12.34 4.34
CA LYS A 10 -1.95 13.10 5.59
C LYS A 10 -2.88 14.30 5.65
N SER A 11 -3.46 14.69 4.53
CA SER A 11 -4.32 15.86 4.48
C SER A 11 -5.78 15.46 4.74
N ASP A 12 -6.57 16.40 5.18
CA ASP A 12 -8.00 16.19 5.41
C ASP A 12 -8.82 16.22 4.12
N SER A 13 -8.16 16.40 2.99
CA SER A 13 -8.85 16.64 1.72
C SER A 13 -9.38 15.39 1.04
N ARG A 14 -9.02 14.19 1.53
CA ARG A 14 -9.45 12.92 0.92
C ARG A 14 -9.16 12.87 -0.57
N ASP A 15 -7.98 13.28 -0.94
CA ASP A 15 -7.61 13.41 -2.35
C ASP A 15 -6.97 12.16 -2.94
N LEU A 16 -7.00 11.05 -2.23
CA LEU A 16 -6.54 9.77 -2.76
C LEU A 16 -7.63 9.21 -3.68
N THR A 17 -7.32 9.09 -4.96
CA THR A 17 -8.29 8.72 -5.98
C THR A 17 -7.98 7.36 -6.58
N ARG A 18 -8.92 6.83 -7.34
CA ARG A 18 -8.71 5.59 -8.08
C ARG A 18 -7.55 5.74 -9.08
N GLU A 19 -7.38 6.93 -9.64
CA GLU A 19 -6.28 7.21 -10.53
C GLU A 19 -4.93 7.02 -9.83
N ASP A 20 -4.84 7.46 -8.57
CA ASP A 20 -3.64 7.22 -7.75
C ASP A 20 -3.40 5.74 -7.54
N ILE A 21 -4.47 4.98 -7.29
CA ILE A 21 -4.37 3.54 -7.11
C ILE A 21 -3.86 2.88 -8.38
N ASP A 22 -4.37 3.28 -9.53
CA ASP A 22 -3.92 2.75 -10.81
C ASP A 22 -2.44 3.05 -11.04
N LYS A 23 -1.98 4.24 -10.67
CA LYS A 23 -0.56 4.59 -10.75
C LYS A 23 0.30 3.70 -9.86
N VAL A 24 -0.17 3.41 -8.65
CA VAL A 24 0.53 2.51 -7.73
C VAL A 24 0.63 1.12 -8.33
N LYS A 25 -0.47 0.58 -8.82
CA LYS A 25 -0.49 -0.74 -9.43
C LYS A 25 0.44 -0.81 -10.64
N ASN A 26 0.38 0.18 -11.51
CA ASN A 26 1.23 0.24 -12.69
C ASN A 26 2.72 0.31 -12.30
N THR A 27 3.05 1.11 -11.29
CA THR A 27 4.42 1.25 -10.82
C THR A 27 4.95 -0.08 -10.29
N LEU A 28 4.15 -0.78 -9.48
CA LEU A 28 4.54 -2.08 -8.95
C LEU A 28 4.68 -3.12 -10.06
N GLU A 29 3.74 -3.15 -11.00
CA GLU A 29 3.77 -4.10 -12.12
C GLU A 29 4.95 -3.86 -13.03
N ASN A 30 5.29 -2.60 -13.27
CA ASN A 30 6.48 -2.26 -14.06
C ASN A 30 7.78 -2.68 -13.38
N THR A 31 7.76 -2.84 -12.07
CA THR A 31 8.92 -3.29 -11.31
C THR A 31 8.97 -4.81 -11.17
N GLY A 32 7.92 -5.50 -11.61
CA GLY A 32 7.87 -6.97 -11.63
C GLY A 32 6.84 -7.58 -10.73
N ALA A 33 6.08 -6.79 -10.00
CA ALA A 33 5.07 -7.30 -9.09
C ALA A 33 3.78 -7.68 -9.81
N GLU A 34 3.01 -8.54 -9.19
CA GLU A 34 1.62 -8.78 -9.55
C GLU A 34 0.76 -8.13 -8.47
N THR A 35 -0.28 -7.43 -8.87
CA THR A 35 -1.18 -6.74 -7.95
C THR A 35 -2.57 -7.34 -7.98
N SER A 36 -3.31 -7.17 -6.89
CA SER A 36 -4.70 -7.60 -6.79
C SER A 36 -5.60 -6.39 -6.58
N GLU A 37 -6.89 -6.63 -6.41
CA GLU A 37 -7.83 -5.54 -6.16
C GLU A 37 -7.49 -4.82 -4.86
N HIS A 38 -7.58 -3.50 -4.91
CA HIS A 38 -7.36 -2.67 -3.75
C HIS A 38 -8.54 -2.76 -2.78
N GLU A 39 -8.27 -2.45 -1.52
CA GLU A 39 -9.29 -2.40 -0.49
C GLU A 39 -9.20 -1.05 0.22
N TRP A 40 -10.27 -0.29 0.20
CA TRP A 40 -10.33 0.98 0.90
C TRP A 40 -10.46 0.74 2.40
N LEU A 41 -9.51 1.28 3.17
CA LEU A 41 -9.60 1.30 4.63
C LEU A 41 -10.41 2.50 5.07
N SER A 42 -10.22 3.62 4.36
CA SER A 42 -11.01 4.83 4.51
C SER A 42 -11.02 5.50 3.15
N GLN A 43 -12.18 5.57 2.53
CA GLN A 43 -12.28 6.02 1.14
C GLN A 43 -11.71 7.42 0.95
N GLY A 44 -10.78 7.54 0.02
CA GLY A 44 -10.10 8.80 -0.27
C GLY A 44 -8.96 9.13 0.68
N GLU A 45 -8.78 8.36 1.76
CA GLU A 45 -7.76 8.62 2.77
C GLU A 45 -6.74 7.50 2.92
N ALA A 46 -7.20 6.24 2.92
CA ALA A 46 -6.32 5.11 3.15
C ALA A 46 -6.76 3.91 2.32
N VAL A 47 -5.81 3.23 1.71
CA VAL A 47 -6.08 2.09 0.85
C VAL A 47 -4.99 1.04 0.99
N ASP A 48 -5.39 -0.24 0.94
CA ASP A 48 -4.48 -1.38 0.87
C ASP A 48 -4.47 -1.94 -0.55
N ILE A 49 -3.28 -2.24 -1.06
CA ILE A 49 -3.14 -2.85 -2.38
C ILE A 49 -2.28 -4.11 -2.21
N PRO A 50 -2.88 -5.30 -2.30
CA PRO A 50 -2.13 -6.55 -2.22
C PRO A 50 -1.25 -6.75 -3.45
N PHE A 51 -0.07 -7.32 -3.24
CA PHE A 51 0.85 -7.63 -4.34
C PHE A 51 1.75 -8.79 -3.98
N LYS A 52 2.45 -9.34 -4.98
CA LYS A 52 3.43 -10.39 -4.80
C LYS A 52 4.54 -10.24 -5.84
N ASN A 53 5.58 -11.06 -5.71
CA ASN A 53 6.72 -11.11 -6.63
C ASN A 53 7.61 -9.89 -6.57
N LEU A 54 7.55 -9.13 -5.49
CA LEU A 54 8.40 -7.97 -5.28
C LEU A 54 8.67 -7.83 -3.78
N PRO A 55 9.93 -7.64 -3.37
CA PRO A 55 10.24 -7.41 -1.95
C PRO A 55 9.59 -6.13 -1.43
N ASN A 56 9.19 -6.15 -0.16
CA ASN A 56 8.53 -5.01 0.46
C ASN A 56 9.36 -3.74 0.45
N ASP A 57 10.66 -3.85 0.69
CA ASP A 57 11.54 -2.69 0.71
C ASP A 57 11.66 -2.04 -0.67
N ILE A 58 11.71 -2.86 -1.72
CA ILE A 58 11.73 -2.35 -3.10
C ILE A 58 10.41 -1.67 -3.44
N ALA A 59 9.29 -2.31 -3.08
CA ALA A 59 7.96 -1.73 -3.32
C ALA A 59 7.82 -0.37 -2.66
N THR A 60 8.20 -0.27 -1.38
CA THR A 60 8.13 0.99 -0.65
C THR A 60 9.01 2.05 -1.29
N GLN A 61 10.23 1.68 -1.66
CA GLN A 61 11.18 2.60 -2.25
C GLN A 61 10.68 3.18 -3.58
N VAL A 62 10.19 2.33 -4.48
CA VAL A 62 9.72 2.82 -5.78
C VAL A 62 8.47 3.68 -5.63
N LEU A 63 7.60 3.35 -4.70
CA LEU A 63 6.40 4.15 -4.48
C LEU A 63 6.71 5.48 -3.81
N LEU A 64 7.62 5.50 -2.84
CA LEU A 64 8.04 6.76 -2.23
C LEU A 64 8.64 7.70 -3.25
N GLU A 65 9.45 7.17 -4.16
CA GLU A 65 10.03 7.98 -5.23
C GLU A 65 8.96 8.51 -6.18
N ARG A 66 7.99 7.67 -6.52
CA ARG A 66 6.92 8.05 -7.45
C ARG A 66 5.99 9.10 -6.86
N PHE A 67 5.73 9.02 -5.55
CA PHE A 67 4.77 9.88 -4.87
C PHE A 67 5.42 10.89 -3.91
N LYS A 68 6.69 11.21 -4.12
CA LYS A 68 7.42 12.11 -3.21
C LYS A 68 6.82 13.50 -3.10
N HIS A 69 6.02 13.92 -4.08
CA HIS A 69 5.34 15.21 -4.06
C HIS A 69 3.98 15.16 -3.37
N ARG A 70 3.54 13.96 -3.00
CA ARG A 70 2.26 13.78 -2.32
C ARG A 70 2.49 13.75 -0.82
N ASN A 71 1.55 14.34 -0.08
CA ASN A 71 1.61 14.31 1.38
C ASN A 71 0.95 13.03 1.89
N ALA A 72 1.62 11.91 1.66
CA ALA A 72 1.09 10.60 2.00
C ALA A 72 2.16 9.70 2.60
N ASP A 73 1.74 8.82 3.50
CA ASP A 73 2.59 7.78 4.04
C ASP A 73 2.37 6.50 3.23
N ILE A 74 3.46 5.79 2.94
CA ILE A 74 3.41 4.55 2.19
C ILE A 74 4.14 3.48 2.99
N PHE A 75 3.44 2.38 3.27
CA PHE A 75 3.99 1.25 4.01
C PHE A 75 3.80 -0.02 3.21
N SER A 76 4.80 -0.88 3.21
CA SER A 76 4.68 -2.19 2.60
C SER A 76 5.05 -3.23 3.64
N GLN A 77 4.25 -4.29 3.76
CA GLN A 77 4.50 -5.34 4.74
C GLN A 77 3.95 -6.67 4.26
N ASN A 78 4.44 -7.72 4.88
CA ASN A 78 3.96 -9.07 4.61
C ASN A 78 2.60 -9.25 5.28
N ILE A 79 1.65 -9.82 4.56
CA ILE A 79 0.28 -10.00 5.07
C ILE A 79 0.27 -10.92 6.30
N GLU A 80 1.04 -12.00 6.27
CA GLU A 80 1.13 -12.93 7.39
C GLU A 80 1.62 -12.24 8.66
N THR A 81 2.67 -11.45 8.53
CA THR A 81 3.24 -10.71 9.66
C THR A 81 2.23 -9.74 10.24
N ARG A 82 1.50 -9.07 9.36
CA ARG A 82 0.46 -8.13 9.76
C ARG A 82 -0.65 -8.83 10.54
N GLU A 83 -1.10 -9.98 10.07
CA GLU A 83 -2.13 -10.77 10.73
C GLU A 83 -1.66 -11.25 12.10
N LYS A 84 -0.41 -11.70 12.20
CA LYS A 84 0.16 -12.13 13.48
C LYS A 84 0.22 -10.98 14.49
N LYS A 85 0.55 -9.79 14.04
CA LYS A 85 0.56 -8.63 14.92
C LYS A 85 -0.83 -8.32 15.46
N MET A 86 -1.83 -8.45 14.63
CA MET A 86 -3.20 -8.24 15.04
C MET A 86 -3.63 -9.26 16.08
N LEU A 87 -3.27 -10.50 15.89
CA LEU A 87 -3.58 -11.57 16.84
C LEU A 87 -2.91 -11.32 18.19
N ILE A 88 -1.67 -10.88 18.19
CA ILE A 88 -0.95 -10.57 19.43
C ILE A 88 -1.66 -9.44 20.17
N ALA A 89 -2.10 -8.42 19.46
CA ALA A 89 -2.84 -7.33 20.08
C ALA A 89 -4.14 -7.80 20.72
N ASP A 90 -4.82 -8.74 20.08
CA ASP A 90 -6.06 -9.29 20.61
C ASP A 90 -5.87 -10.09 21.89
N MET A 91 -4.70 -10.61 22.08
CA MET A 91 -4.39 -11.43 23.28
C MET A 91 -4.10 -10.56 24.50
N ASP A 92 -3.82 -9.34 24.32
CA ASP A 92 -3.54 -8.41 25.41
C ASP A 92 -4.84 -7.91 26.03
#